data_65c74ba6b09a77842852b06bac4bb6f6
#
_entry.id   65c74ba6b09a77842852b06bac4bb6f6
#
_cell.length_a   1.000
_cell.length_b   1.000
_cell.length_c   1.000
_cell.angle_alpha   90.00
_cell.angle_beta   90.00
_cell.angle_gamma   90.00
#
_symmetry.space_group_name_H-M   'P 1'
#
loop_
_entity.id
_entity.type
_entity.pdbx_description
1 polymer ?
#
loop_
_entity_poly.entity_id
_entity_poly.type
_entity_poly.pdbx_seq_one_letter_code
_entity_poly.pdbx_strand_id
1 'polypeptide(L)'
;MTVTPYVPEPLPPAGIDWESHIPQIASANRALARYDGILQAIPNPEILLSPLLTQEAVLSSRIEGTRASLEDVLRFEANPKVEISDTALADIQEIINYREALRAAVDATKTRQLDVA
;
A
#
# COMPACT_ATOMS: atom_id res chain seq x y z
N MET A 1 32.49 7.65 22.57
CA MET A 1 31.93 8.56 21.56
C MET A 1 30.47 8.74 21.86
N THR A 2 30.05 9.95 22.21
CA THR A 2 28.64 10.27 22.45
C THR A 2 28.01 10.56 21.08
N VAL A 3 27.14 9.69 20.62
CA VAL A 3 26.38 9.90 19.37
C VAL A 3 25.20 10.80 19.71
N THR A 4 25.19 12.01 19.17
CA THR A 4 24.02 12.90 19.29
C THR A 4 22.95 12.40 18.33
N PRO A 5 21.74 12.03 18.80
CA PRO A 5 20.66 11.59 17.91
C PRO A 5 20.23 12.76 17.00
N TYR A 6 19.91 12.43 15.75
CA TYR A 6 19.29 13.39 14.85
C TYR A 6 17.86 13.68 15.30
N VAL A 7 17.55 14.95 15.47
CA VAL A 7 16.19 15.44 15.77
C VAL A 7 15.67 16.11 14.50
N PRO A 8 14.63 15.56 13.85
CA PRO A 8 14.08 16.17 12.65
C PRO A 8 13.39 17.50 12.97
N GLU A 9 13.32 18.38 11.99
CA GLU A 9 12.58 19.63 12.12
C GLU A 9 11.07 19.35 12.20
N PRO A 10 10.29 20.25 12.83
CA PRO A 10 8.83 20.15 12.88
C PRO A 10 8.20 20.15 11.49
N LEU A 11 7.10 19.41 11.33
CA LEU A 11 6.29 19.46 10.11
C LEU A 11 5.19 20.52 10.22
N PRO A 12 4.85 21.21 9.11
CA PRO A 12 5.47 21.13 7.79
C PRO A 12 6.84 21.82 7.77
N PRO A 13 7.80 21.32 6.93
CA PRO A 13 9.12 21.96 6.83
C PRO A 13 8.99 23.40 6.33
N ALA A 14 9.72 24.31 6.98
CA ALA A 14 9.80 25.69 6.55
C ALA A 14 10.60 25.78 5.23
N GLY A 15 10.17 26.66 4.32
CA GLY A 15 10.97 27.00 3.13
C GLY A 15 10.78 26.07 1.93
N ILE A 16 9.66 25.35 1.83
CA ILE A 16 9.32 24.65 0.59
C ILE A 16 9.06 25.71 -0.50
N ASP A 17 9.86 25.67 -1.54
CA ASP A 17 9.63 26.48 -2.75
C ASP A 17 8.51 25.84 -3.59
N TRP A 18 7.27 26.16 -3.25
CA TRP A 18 6.09 25.64 -3.94
C TRP A 18 6.06 26.03 -5.42
N GLU A 19 6.60 27.20 -5.76
CA GLU A 19 6.58 27.70 -7.14
C GLU A 19 7.41 26.81 -8.06
N SER A 20 8.57 26.37 -7.60
CA SER A 20 9.42 25.44 -8.37
C SER A 20 8.78 24.06 -8.57
N HIS A 21 7.82 23.68 -7.72
CA HIS A 21 7.14 22.37 -7.79
C HIS A 21 5.82 22.40 -8.57
N ILE A 22 5.30 23.57 -8.93
CA ILE A 22 4.02 23.68 -9.69
C ILE A 22 3.99 22.81 -10.94
N PRO A 23 5.03 22.74 -11.81
CA PRO A 23 5.00 21.90 -13.00
C PRO A 23 4.87 20.40 -12.66
N GLN A 24 5.55 19.92 -11.61
CA GLN A 24 5.51 18.55 -11.14
C GLN A 24 4.13 18.22 -10.57
N ILE A 25 3.58 19.08 -9.73
CA ILE A 25 2.23 18.94 -9.16
C ILE A 25 1.19 18.89 -10.28
N ALA A 26 1.27 19.78 -11.26
CA ALA A 26 0.36 19.78 -12.40
C ALA A 26 0.49 18.50 -13.24
N SER A 27 1.70 17.98 -13.42
CA SER A 27 1.95 16.72 -14.12
C SER A 27 1.36 15.53 -13.35
N ALA A 28 1.59 15.46 -12.03
CA ALA A 28 1.03 14.42 -11.17
C ALA A 28 -0.50 14.44 -11.18
N ASN A 29 -1.12 15.61 -11.04
CA ASN A 29 -2.58 15.75 -11.11
C ASN A 29 -3.16 15.28 -12.45
N ARG A 30 -2.51 15.60 -13.58
CA ARG A 30 -2.94 15.11 -14.91
C ARG A 30 -2.83 13.59 -15.01
N ALA A 31 -1.77 12.99 -14.46
CA ALA A 31 -1.60 11.54 -14.46
C ALA A 31 -2.68 10.84 -13.62
N LEU A 32 -2.96 11.37 -12.43
CA LEU A 32 -4.03 10.85 -11.56
C LEU A 32 -5.41 10.99 -12.21
N ALA A 33 -5.73 12.15 -12.77
CA ALA A 33 -7.01 12.36 -13.46
C ALA A 33 -7.19 11.44 -14.68
N ARG A 34 -6.10 11.18 -15.43
CA ARG A 34 -6.13 10.21 -16.52
C ARG A 34 -6.37 8.78 -16.02
N TYR A 35 -5.70 8.40 -14.94
CA TYR A 35 -5.86 7.09 -14.33
C TYR A 35 -7.29 6.89 -13.82
N ASP A 36 -7.83 7.87 -13.11
CA ASP A 36 -9.20 7.86 -12.62
C ASP A 36 -10.21 7.73 -13.75
N GLY A 37 -10.03 8.51 -14.83
CA GLY A 37 -10.87 8.42 -16.03
C GLY A 37 -10.83 7.03 -16.70
N ILE A 38 -9.68 6.36 -16.71
CA ILE A 38 -9.57 4.99 -17.22
C ILE A 38 -10.33 4.01 -16.32
N LEU A 39 -10.18 4.12 -14.99
CA LEU A 39 -10.90 3.25 -14.05
C LEU A 39 -12.41 3.41 -14.14
N GLN A 40 -12.91 4.63 -14.33
CA GLN A 40 -14.35 4.90 -14.51
C GLN A 40 -14.93 4.28 -15.79
N ALA A 41 -14.10 4.07 -16.81
CA ALA A 41 -14.52 3.42 -18.05
C ALA A 41 -14.57 1.88 -17.95
N ILE A 42 -14.04 1.29 -16.87
CA ILE A 42 -13.98 -0.16 -16.67
C ILE A 42 -15.20 -0.59 -15.83
N PRO A 43 -16.01 -1.57 -16.31
CA PRO A 43 -17.22 -2.00 -15.59
C PRO A 43 -16.94 -2.56 -14.19
N ASN A 44 -15.76 -3.12 -13.94
CA ASN A 44 -15.39 -3.75 -12.69
C ASN A 44 -13.91 -3.48 -12.37
N PRO A 45 -13.54 -2.24 -11.99
CA PRO A 45 -12.15 -1.88 -11.76
C PRO A 45 -11.51 -2.68 -10.62
N GLU A 46 -12.29 -3.16 -9.65
CA GLU A 46 -11.82 -3.94 -8.52
C GLU A 46 -11.12 -5.24 -8.94
N ILE A 47 -11.57 -5.87 -10.04
CA ILE A 47 -10.94 -7.10 -10.57
C ILE A 47 -9.49 -6.82 -10.99
N LEU A 48 -9.22 -5.64 -11.54
CA LEU A 48 -7.87 -5.24 -11.94
C LEU A 48 -7.04 -4.73 -10.77
N LEU A 49 -7.67 -4.11 -9.78
CA LEU A 49 -6.99 -3.52 -8.63
C LEU A 49 -6.65 -4.57 -7.57
N SER A 50 -7.42 -5.66 -7.47
CA SER A 50 -7.22 -6.69 -6.44
C SER A 50 -5.82 -7.33 -6.47
N PRO A 51 -5.27 -7.72 -7.63
CA PRO A 51 -3.89 -8.22 -7.69
C PRO A 51 -2.85 -7.18 -7.28
N LEU A 52 -3.10 -5.90 -7.59
CA LEU A 52 -2.19 -4.80 -7.20
C LEU A 52 -2.17 -4.59 -5.70
N LEU A 53 -3.32 -4.70 -5.03
CA LEU A 53 -3.40 -4.64 -3.56
C LEU A 53 -2.67 -5.80 -2.91
N THR A 54 -2.78 -7.01 -3.48
CA THR A 54 -2.04 -8.17 -2.98
C THR A 54 -0.53 -8.02 -3.22
N GLN A 55 -0.14 -7.49 -4.37
CA GLN A 55 1.26 -7.16 -4.68
C GLN A 55 1.82 -6.13 -3.69
N GLU A 56 1.07 -5.09 -3.38
CA GLU A 56 1.45 -4.07 -2.39
C GLU A 56 1.64 -4.72 -1.02
N ALA A 57 0.70 -5.55 -0.58
CA ALA A 57 0.80 -6.27 0.69
C ALA A 57 2.06 -7.15 0.76
N VAL A 58 2.37 -7.89 -0.32
CA VAL A 58 3.59 -8.71 -0.43
C VAL A 58 4.85 -7.86 -0.33
N LEU A 59 4.91 -6.73 -1.05
CA LEU A 59 6.10 -5.87 -1.06
C LEU A 59 6.30 -5.18 0.30
N SER A 60 5.23 -4.71 0.92
CA SER A 60 5.26 -4.05 2.22
C SER A 60 5.64 -5.03 3.34
N SER A 61 5.02 -6.21 3.41
CA SER A 61 5.37 -7.24 4.40
C SER A 61 6.79 -7.77 4.23
N ARG A 62 7.34 -7.74 3.00
CA ARG A 62 8.74 -8.11 2.75
C ARG A 62 9.73 -7.18 3.45
N ILE A 63 9.39 -5.91 3.62
CA ILE A 63 10.21 -4.95 4.39
C ILE A 63 10.28 -5.36 5.85
N GLU A 64 9.20 -5.94 6.38
CA GLU A 64 9.11 -6.47 7.75
C GLU A 64 9.73 -7.86 7.91
N GLY A 65 10.12 -8.51 6.81
CA GLY A 65 10.87 -9.77 6.84
C GLY A 65 10.14 -10.99 6.30
N THR A 66 8.89 -10.89 5.85
CA THR A 66 8.18 -12.01 5.22
C THR A 66 8.86 -12.43 3.90
N ARG A 67 8.77 -13.71 3.57
CA ARG A 67 9.39 -14.31 2.38
C ARG A 67 8.40 -14.82 1.36
N ALA A 68 7.12 -14.87 1.71
CA ALA A 68 6.09 -15.33 0.79
C ALA A 68 5.99 -14.42 -0.43
N SER A 69 5.75 -15.02 -1.58
CA SER A 69 5.54 -14.34 -2.85
C SER A 69 4.06 -14.13 -3.16
N LEU A 70 3.76 -13.29 -4.16
CA LEU A 70 2.41 -13.15 -4.68
C LEU A 70 1.82 -14.50 -5.13
N GLU A 71 2.66 -15.35 -5.77
CA GLU A 71 2.24 -16.68 -6.22
C GLU A 71 1.86 -17.57 -5.04
N ASP A 72 2.62 -17.55 -3.94
CA ASP A 72 2.32 -18.34 -2.75
C ASP A 72 0.97 -17.94 -2.14
N VAL A 73 0.70 -16.64 -2.04
CA VAL A 73 -0.59 -16.13 -1.55
C VAL A 73 -1.74 -16.58 -2.45
N LEU A 74 -1.62 -16.38 -3.77
CA LEU A 74 -2.67 -16.77 -4.72
C LEU A 74 -2.90 -18.28 -4.76
N ARG A 75 -1.82 -19.08 -4.67
CA ARG A 75 -1.91 -20.55 -4.60
C ARG A 75 -2.63 -21.00 -3.34
N PHE A 76 -2.32 -20.40 -2.19
CA PHE A 76 -2.98 -20.70 -0.92
C PHE A 76 -4.47 -20.31 -0.96
N GLU A 77 -4.81 -19.15 -1.47
CA GLU A 77 -6.20 -18.71 -1.62
C GLU A 77 -7.01 -19.63 -2.56
N ALA A 78 -6.38 -20.11 -3.63
CA ALA A 78 -7.02 -21.06 -4.55
C ALA A 78 -7.18 -22.46 -3.95
N ASN A 79 -6.27 -22.90 -3.08
CA ASN A 79 -6.33 -24.20 -2.41
C ASN A 79 -5.75 -24.11 -0.99
N PRO A 80 -6.58 -23.79 0.03
CA PRO A 80 -6.12 -23.70 1.42
C PRO A 80 -5.60 -25.02 2.03
N LYS A 81 -5.78 -26.14 1.34
CA LYS A 81 -5.30 -27.47 1.78
C LYS A 81 -3.93 -27.82 1.19
N VAL A 82 -3.28 -26.89 0.48
CA VAL A 82 -1.93 -27.11 -0.04
C VAL A 82 -0.96 -27.35 1.12
N GLU A 83 -0.11 -28.35 0.99
CA GLU A 83 0.95 -28.60 1.96
C GLU A 83 2.02 -27.52 1.86
N ILE A 84 2.14 -26.74 2.91
CA ILE A 84 3.15 -25.69 3.08
C ILE A 84 3.74 -25.76 4.47
N SER A 85 4.95 -25.25 4.67
CA SER A 85 5.57 -25.18 5.99
C SER A 85 4.84 -24.17 6.89
N ASP A 86 4.91 -24.38 8.21
CA ASP A 86 4.29 -23.47 9.19
C ASP A 86 4.81 -22.03 9.06
N THR A 87 6.10 -21.86 8.73
CA THR A 87 6.70 -20.53 8.50
C THR A 87 6.13 -19.86 7.24
N ALA A 88 5.99 -20.59 6.15
CA ALA A 88 5.39 -20.06 4.93
C ALA A 88 3.90 -19.74 5.12
N LEU A 89 3.18 -20.54 5.90
CA LEU A 89 1.80 -20.28 6.26
C LEU A 89 1.66 -18.99 7.08
N ALA A 90 2.55 -18.79 8.06
CA ALA A 90 2.58 -17.56 8.88
C ALA A 90 2.83 -16.32 8.00
N ASP A 91 3.81 -16.38 7.11
CA ASP A 91 4.12 -15.29 6.16
C ASP A 91 2.92 -14.97 5.25
N ILE A 92 2.25 -16.00 4.70
CA ILE A 92 1.07 -15.83 3.85
C ILE A 92 -0.08 -15.20 4.64
N GLN A 93 -0.31 -15.65 5.87
CA GLN A 93 -1.38 -15.13 6.71
C GLN A 93 -1.14 -13.66 7.09
N GLU A 94 0.12 -13.27 7.34
CA GLU A 94 0.49 -11.88 7.58
C GLU A 94 0.15 -10.99 6.38
N ILE A 95 0.48 -11.43 5.16
CA ILE A 95 0.16 -10.70 3.94
C ILE A 95 -1.35 -10.56 3.74
N ILE A 96 -2.12 -11.63 4.00
CA ILE A 96 -3.57 -11.60 3.91
C ILE A 96 -4.16 -10.61 4.93
N ASN A 97 -3.68 -10.66 6.17
CA ASN A 97 -4.13 -9.74 7.23
C ASN A 97 -3.79 -8.29 6.91
N TYR A 98 -2.60 -8.03 6.37
CA TYR A 98 -2.20 -6.69 5.90
C TYR A 98 -3.17 -6.16 4.83
N ARG A 99 -3.46 -6.99 3.82
CA ARG A 99 -4.40 -6.63 2.75
C ARG A 99 -5.81 -6.34 3.28
N GLU A 100 -6.29 -7.13 4.22
CA GLU A 100 -7.60 -6.92 4.86
C GLU A 100 -7.61 -5.63 5.68
N ALA A 101 -6.55 -5.37 6.45
CA ALA A 101 -6.41 -4.15 7.22
C ALA A 101 -6.38 -2.90 6.31
N LEU A 102 -5.66 -2.98 5.18
CA LEU A 102 -5.61 -1.91 4.20
C LEU A 102 -7.00 -1.63 3.59
N ARG A 103 -7.75 -2.67 3.23
CA ARG A 103 -9.14 -2.53 2.74
C ARG A 103 -10.03 -1.86 3.78
N ALA A 104 -9.98 -2.34 5.01
CA ALA A 104 -10.77 -1.77 6.10
C ALA A 104 -10.39 -0.29 6.36
N ALA A 105 -9.12 0.06 6.29
CA ALA A 105 -8.65 1.43 6.41
C ALA A 105 -9.18 2.32 5.28
N VAL A 106 -9.10 1.87 4.02
CA VAL A 106 -9.64 2.58 2.86
C VAL A 106 -11.16 2.77 2.99
N ASP A 107 -11.89 1.75 3.43
CA ASP A 107 -13.33 1.88 3.64
C ASP A 107 -13.67 2.85 4.77
N ALA A 108 -12.88 2.87 5.82
CA ALA A 108 -13.04 3.82 6.92
C ALA A 108 -12.86 5.29 6.47
N THR A 109 -11.97 5.56 5.51
CA THR A 109 -11.77 6.93 4.97
C THR A 109 -12.98 7.49 4.22
N LYS A 110 -13.90 6.63 3.78
CA LYS A 110 -15.15 7.07 3.13
C LYS A 110 -16.11 7.77 4.09
N THR A 111 -16.01 7.47 5.38
CA THR A 111 -16.92 7.98 6.43
C THR A 111 -16.21 8.77 7.53
N ARG A 112 -14.89 8.66 7.61
CA ARG A 112 -14.06 9.30 8.63
C ARG A 112 -12.91 10.03 7.98
N GLN A 113 -12.65 11.25 8.44
CA GLN A 113 -11.43 11.96 8.08
C GLN A 113 -10.23 11.29 8.76
N LEU A 114 -9.11 11.16 8.03
CA LEU A 114 -7.85 10.77 8.65
C LEU A 114 -7.41 11.87 9.60
N ASP A 115 -7.26 11.52 10.86
CA ASP A 115 -6.83 12.41 11.94
C ASP A 115 -5.58 11.83 12.59
N VAL A 116 -4.67 12.70 12.97
CA VAL A 116 -3.49 12.35 13.78
C VAL A 116 -3.88 12.65 15.21
N ALA A 117 -4.30 11.60 15.92
CA ALA A 117 -4.64 11.71 17.35
C ALA A 117 -3.37 11.84 18.21
#